data_ec641a6b72fbd10d401643794470147d
#
_entry.id   ec641a6b72fbd10d401643794470147d
#
_cell.length_a   1.000
_cell.length_b   1.000
_cell.length_c   1.000
_cell.angle_alpha   90.00
_cell.angle_beta   90.00
_cell.angle_gamma   90.00
#
_symmetry.space_group_name_H-M   'P 1'
#
loop_
_entity.id
_entity.type
_entity.pdbx_description
1 polymer ?
#
loop_
_entity_poly.entity_id
_entity_poly.type
_entity_poly.pdbx_seq_one_letter_code
_entity_poly.pdbx_strand_id
1 'polypeptide(L)'
;MIKGTEFQGNLEVGTRIHSILYGGRDGIIFGIKGNQDPGSIRQLGCGVVTGGAATIDVVFEKGTISRGIPESIVRGVQWRISDGDLAGEEEIQHALAYAELESRRKEKSDKEEAQAKEECRKAFLAAHPELTPVDPEKYDSLTKGGKNLRRELKDAFPETKFSVRSRSYSGGDSIDINWTDGPTTEAVEKISGKYQQGSFNGMEDIYEYSGSVWPDVFGGAKYVMTNRSYSNEAYLQAVAEIEKEWGITLKVSYTSFNSAYISNEDDKNVDDASNARYWSGSQLVNRKLSETSYEEMRTQY
;
A
#
# COMPACT_ATOMS: atom_id res chain seq x y z
N MET A 1 -6.57 30.76 24.40
CA MET A 1 -6.52 29.33 24.82
C MET A 1 -5.24 29.08 25.63
N ILE A 2 -5.37 28.51 26.79
CA ILE A 2 -4.31 28.16 27.74
C ILE A 2 -3.96 26.67 27.55
N LYS A 3 -2.72 26.26 27.75
CA LYS A 3 -2.37 24.84 27.76
C LYS A 3 -3.14 24.09 28.83
N GLY A 4 -3.59 22.89 28.56
CA GLY A 4 -4.33 22.09 29.55
C GLY A 4 -3.59 21.93 30.88
N THR A 5 -2.27 21.82 30.85
CA THR A 5 -1.40 21.74 32.03
C THR A 5 -1.31 23.01 32.86
N GLU A 6 -1.68 24.15 32.31
CA GLU A 6 -1.61 25.46 32.94
C GLU A 6 -2.99 25.94 33.45
N PHE A 7 -4.08 25.30 33.00
CA PHE A 7 -5.45 25.64 33.34
C PHE A 7 -5.81 25.11 34.72
N GLN A 8 -6.05 26.03 35.69
CA GLN A 8 -6.33 25.72 37.11
C GLN A 8 -7.81 25.77 37.46
N GLY A 9 -8.65 26.34 36.59
CA GLY A 9 -10.09 26.47 36.82
C GLY A 9 -10.85 25.14 36.70
N ASN A 10 -12.10 25.11 37.12
CA ASN A 10 -13.01 24.04 36.76
C ASN A 10 -13.41 24.14 35.27
N LEU A 11 -13.55 23.00 34.63
CA LEU A 11 -14.14 22.94 33.31
C LEU A 11 -15.66 23.06 33.44
N GLU A 12 -16.29 23.74 32.51
CA GLU A 12 -17.74 23.90 32.45
C GLU A 12 -18.29 23.36 31.12
N VAL A 13 -19.57 23.01 31.11
CA VAL A 13 -20.25 22.71 29.83
C VAL A 13 -20.25 24.00 29.01
N GLY A 14 -19.89 23.87 27.73
CA GLY A 14 -19.66 25.01 26.83
C GLY A 14 -18.19 25.42 26.73
N THR A 15 -17.31 24.97 27.62
CA THR A 15 -15.87 25.28 27.48
C THR A 15 -15.35 24.83 26.12
N ARG A 16 -14.74 25.78 25.40
CA ARG A 16 -14.09 25.49 24.11
C ARG A 16 -12.70 24.92 24.34
N ILE A 17 -12.36 23.90 23.60
CA ILE A 17 -11.08 23.21 23.71
C ILE A 17 -10.46 23.00 22.36
N HIS A 18 -9.15 22.81 22.31
CA HIS A 18 -8.42 22.41 21.15
C HIS A 18 -7.53 21.21 21.49
N SER A 19 -7.63 20.13 20.72
CA SER A 19 -6.74 18.98 20.84
C SER A 19 -5.79 18.94 19.65
N ILE A 20 -4.49 18.82 19.92
CA ILE A 20 -3.48 18.64 18.85
C ILE A 20 -3.41 17.19 18.33
N LEU A 21 -4.14 16.27 18.97
CA LEU A 21 -4.26 14.90 18.52
C LEU A 21 -5.01 14.82 17.18
N TYR A 22 -4.63 13.86 16.36
CA TYR A 22 -5.31 13.58 15.09
C TYR A 22 -5.42 14.79 14.13
N GLY A 23 -4.35 15.60 14.06
CA GLY A 23 -4.27 16.71 13.13
C GLY A 23 -4.89 18.03 13.59
N GLY A 24 -5.09 18.18 14.90
CA GLY A 24 -5.67 19.38 15.50
C GLY A 24 -7.18 19.48 15.31
N ARG A 25 -7.93 19.60 16.40
CA ARG A 25 -9.39 19.69 16.37
C ARG A 25 -9.90 20.65 17.44
N ASP A 26 -10.73 21.59 17.03
CA ASP A 26 -11.51 22.42 17.93
C ASP A 26 -12.78 21.68 18.36
N GLY A 27 -13.20 21.88 19.60
CA GLY A 27 -14.36 21.21 20.17
C GLY A 27 -14.96 21.94 21.35
N ILE A 28 -16.10 21.47 21.80
CA ILE A 28 -16.88 22.01 22.90
C ILE A 28 -17.15 20.90 23.90
N ILE A 29 -16.97 21.18 25.19
CA ILE A 29 -17.37 20.29 26.26
C ILE A 29 -18.89 20.33 26.38
N PHE A 30 -19.57 19.21 26.22
CA PHE A 30 -21.02 19.12 26.34
C PHE A 30 -21.49 18.27 27.52
N GLY A 31 -20.58 17.64 28.25
CA GLY A 31 -20.91 16.89 29.46
C GLY A 31 -19.70 16.67 30.34
N ILE A 32 -19.98 16.70 31.64
CA ILE A 32 -19.00 16.47 32.74
C ILE A 32 -19.65 15.53 33.74
N LYS A 33 -18.97 14.44 34.07
CA LYS A 33 -19.44 13.44 35.02
C LYS A 33 -18.41 13.21 36.12
N GLY A 34 -18.84 13.19 37.34
CA GLY A 34 -17.99 13.08 38.53
C GLY A 34 -17.56 14.45 39.05
N ASN A 35 -16.77 14.45 40.14
CA ASN A 35 -16.26 15.66 40.77
C ASN A 35 -14.88 15.99 40.20
N GLN A 36 -14.74 17.18 39.66
CA GLN A 36 -13.43 17.63 39.20
C GLN A 36 -12.47 17.81 40.37
N ASP A 37 -11.22 17.40 40.17
CA ASP A 37 -10.15 17.60 41.15
C ASP A 37 -8.86 18.06 40.46
N PRO A 38 -8.81 19.33 39.98
CA PRO A 38 -7.64 19.86 39.30
C PRO A 38 -6.38 19.81 40.18
N GLY A 39 -6.55 19.92 41.50
CA GLY A 39 -5.45 19.91 42.46
C GLY A 39 -4.71 18.58 42.59
N SER A 40 -5.37 17.48 42.25
CA SER A 40 -4.75 16.14 42.26
C SER A 40 -3.94 15.82 41.02
N ILE A 41 -4.03 16.63 39.96
CA ILE A 41 -3.38 16.34 38.68
C ILE A 41 -1.87 16.50 38.81
N ARG A 42 -1.15 15.46 38.40
CA ARG A 42 0.30 15.36 38.42
C ARG A 42 0.83 15.06 37.05
N GLN A 43 1.84 15.78 36.64
CA GLN A 43 2.59 15.51 35.43
C GLN A 43 3.75 14.54 35.76
N LEU A 44 3.69 13.35 35.25
CA LEU A 44 4.77 12.38 35.28
C LEU A 44 5.60 12.58 34.01
N GLY A 45 6.91 12.47 34.06
CA GLY A 45 7.77 12.70 32.89
C GLY A 45 7.25 12.08 31.56
N CYS A 46 7.74 12.53 30.43
CA CYS A 46 7.34 12.09 29.09
C CYS A 46 5.88 12.42 28.68
N GLY A 47 5.27 13.46 29.25
CA GLY A 47 3.92 13.91 28.85
C GLY A 47 2.77 13.11 29.44
N VAL A 48 3.03 12.15 30.33
CA VAL A 48 1.99 11.41 31.05
C VAL A 48 1.41 12.29 32.17
N VAL A 49 0.08 12.37 32.21
CA VAL A 49 -0.67 13.10 33.22
C VAL A 49 -1.57 12.14 33.98
N THR A 50 -1.63 12.25 35.31
CA THR A 50 -2.46 11.43 36.20
C THR A 50 -3.25 12.31 37.17
N GLY A 51 -4.26 11.73 37.82
CA GLY A 51 -5.15 12.43 38.73
C GLY A 51 -6.45 12.89 38.08
N GLY A 52 -7.19 13.75 38.74
CA GLY A 52 -8.55 14.11 38.36
C GLY A 52 -9.55 13.01 38.69
N ALA A 53 -10.80 13.35 38.95
CA ALA A 53 -11.84 12.37 39.29
C ALA A 53 -13.10 12.52 38.41
N ALA A 54 -13.07 13.44 37.43
CA ALA A 54 -14.16 13.64 36.47
C ALA A 54 -13.83 13.04 35.11
N THR A 55 -14.88 12.78 34.34
CA THR A 55 -14.80 12.47 32.93
C THR A 55 -15.53 13.53 32.11
N ILE A 56 -14.98 13.82 30.95
CA ILE A 56 -15.38 14.91 30.08
C ILE A 56 -15.88 14.36 28.75
N ASP A 57 -17.05 14.82 28.31
CA ASP A 57 -17.63 14.51 27.01
C ASP A 57 -17.43 15.71 26.09
N VAL A 58 -16.87 15.49 24.91
CA VAL A 58 -16.49 16.53 23.94
C VAL A 58 -17.09 16.24 22.57
N VAL A 59 -17.64 17.26 21.94
CA VAL A 59 -18.01 17.27 20.52
C VAL A 59 -17.03 18.15 19.75
N PHE A 60 -16.47 17.62 18.66
CA PHE A 60 -15.52 18.31 17.79
C PHE A 60 -16.18 18.84 16.51
N GLU A 61 -15.67 19.96 15.98
CA GLU A 61 -16.21 20.62 14.78
C GLU A 61 -16.39 19.71 13.56
N LYS A 62 -15.51 18.71 13.40
CA LYS A 62 -15.61 17.74 12.31
C LYS A 62 -16.62 16.60 12.54
N GLY A 63 -17.54 16.77 13.49
CA GLY A 63 -18.60 15.80 13.75
C GLY A 63 -18.14 14.55 14.51
N THR A 64 -17.01 14.62 15.21
CA THR A 64 -16.55 13.52 16.08
C THR A 64 -16.97 13.78 17.52
N ILE A 65 -17.51 12.78 18.20
CA ILE A 65 -17.82 12.81 19.63
C ILE A 65 -16.84 11.91 20.38
N SER A 66 -16.25 12.43 21.44
CA SER A 66 -15.49 11.64 22.42
C SER A 66 -16.14 11.74 23.77
N ARG A 67 -16.49 10.61 24.36
CA ARG A 67 -17.15 10.53 25.66
C ARG A 67 -16.24 9.90 26.70
N GLY A 68 -16.38 10.32 27.96
CA GLY A 68 -15.67 9.72 29.07
C GLY A 68 -14.16 9.98 29.05
N ILE A 69 -13.70 11.08 28.48
CA ILE A 69 -12.29 11.46 28.49
C ILE A 69 -11.90 11.77 29.92
N PRO A 70 -10.89 11.12 30.54
CA PRO A 70 -10.42 11.45 31.86
C PRO A 70 -10.02 12.92 31.98
N GLU A 71 -10.35 13.57 33.09
CA GLU A 71 -10.00 14.95 33.36
C GLU A 71 -8.50 15.24 33.21
N SER A 72 -7.65 14.31 33.63
CA SER A 72 -6.19 14.40 33.47
C SER A 72 -5.76 14.47 31.99
N ILE A 73 -6.46 13.80 31.08
CA ILE A 73 -6.15 13.84 29.64
C ILE A 73 -6.44 15.22 29.07
N VAL A 74 -7.62 15.79 29.36
CA VAL A 74 -7.99 17.14 28.88
C VAL A 74 -7.05 18.21 29.44
N ARG A 75 -6.53 18.00 30.65
CA ARG A 75 -5.52 18.87 31.27
C ARG A 75 -4.08 18.49 30.89
N GLY A 76 -3.89 17.65 29.90
CA GLY A 76 -2.59 17.24 29.41
C GLY A 76 -1.97 18.22 28.41
N VAL A 77 -0.71 17.96 28.04
CA VAL A 77 0.10 18.81 27.13
C VAL A 77 -0.49 18.91 25.70
N GLN A 78 -1.32 17.95 25.32
CA GLN A 78 -1.91 17.85 23.98
C GLN A 78 -3.23 18.62 23.84
N TRP A 79 -3.66 19.28 24.91
CA TRP A 79 -4.92 20.01 24.95
C TRP A 79 -4.70 21.48 25.28
N ARG A 80 -5.55 22.30 24.70
CA ARG A 80 -5.67 23.72 25.04
C ARG A 80 -7.11 24.00 25.43
N ILE A 81 -7.31 24.79 26.46
CA ILE A 81 -8.60 25.13 27.05
C ILE A 81 -8.81 26.63 26.88
N SER A 82 -9.99 27.04 26.44
CA SER A 82 -10.35 28.46 26.38
C SER A 82 -10.73 28.94 27.75
N ASP A 83 -10.26 30.12 28.08
CA ASP A 83 -10.62 30.96 29.25
C ASP A 83 -11.60 32.08 28.85
N GLY A 84 -12.09 32.05 27.60
CA GLY A 84 -13.06 33.02 27.08
C GLY A 84 -14.49 32.55 27.24
N ASP A 85 -15.37 33.10 26.39
CA ASP A 85 -16.80 32.82 26.41
C ASP A 85 -17.13 31.36 26.20
N LEU A 86 -18.08 30.85 26.98
CA LEU A 86 -18.63 29.52 26.84
C LEU A 86 -19.54 29.45 25.62
N ALA A 87 -19.55 28.29 24.96
CA ALA A 87 -20.55 28.00 23.92
C ALA A 87 -21.94 27.93 24.56
N GLY A 88 -22.92 28.55 23.89
CA GLY A 88 -24.30 28.47 24.33
C GLY A 88 -24.93 27.12 24.08
N GLU A 89 -26.06 26.86 24.76
CA GLU A 89 -26.81 25.61 24.60
C GLU A 89 -27.17 25.33 23.12
N GLU A 90 -27.61 26.33 22.36
CA GLU A 90 -27.96 26.20 20.95
C GLU A 90 -26.77 25.76 20.11
N GLU A 91 -25.59 26.28 20.38
CA GLU A 91 -24.35 25.92 19.67
C GLU A 91 -23.94 24.48 19.98
N ILE A 92 -24.05 24.08 21.25
CA ILE A 92 -23.80 22.69 21.67
C ILE A 92 -24.74 21.72 20.96
N GLN A 93 -26.05 22.02 20.96
CA GLN A 93 -27.05 21.19 20.31
C GLN A 93 -26.83 21.09 18.79
N HIS A 94 -26.46 22.20 18.15
CA HIS A 94 -26.11 22.22 16.74
C HIS A 94 -24.89 21.34 16.45
N ALA A 95 -23.83 21.43 17.26
CA ALA A 95 -22.62 20.60 17.11
C ALA A 95 -22.92 19.11 17.32
N LEU A 96 -23.77 18.76 18.28
CA LEU A 96 -24.21 17.39 18.50
C LEU A 96 -25.06 16.83 17.35
N ALA A 97 -26.00 17.63 16.86
CA ALA A 97 -26.83 17.24 15.70
C ALA A 97 -25.98 17.03 14.43
N TYR A 98 -24.99 17.90 14.21
CA TYR A 98 -24.03 17.74 13.13
C TYR A 98 -23.20 16.45 13.27
N ALA A 99 -22.70 16.18 14.48
CA ALA A 99 -21.94 14.98 14.76
C ALA A 99 -22.77 13.69 14.54
N GLU A 100 -24.02 13.70 14.93
CA GLU A 100 -24.93 12.57 14.66
C GLU A 100 -25.16 12.36 13.16
N LEU A 101 -25.33 13.44 12.41
CA LEU A 101 -25.50 13.38 10.96
C LEU A 101 -24.25 12.80 10.26
N GLU A 102 -23.05 13.23 10.67
CA GLU A 102 -21.79 12.73 10.13
C GLU A 102 -21.57 11.26 10.51
N SER A 103 -21.92 10.86 11.73
CA SER A 103 -21.87 9.46 12.14
C SER A 103 -22.76 8.57 11.27
N ARG A 104 -24.01 9.01 11.02
CA ARG A 104 -24.94 8.29 10.14
C ARG A 104 -24.46 8.21 8.70
N ARG A 105 -23.86 9.30 8.19
CA ARG A 105 -23.25 9.31 6.85
C ARG A 105 -22.13 8.30 6.74
N LYS A 106 -21.25 8.28 7.73
CA LYS A 106 -20.12 7.35 7.79
C LYS A 106 -20.62 5.91 7.86
N GLU A 107 -21.56 5.60 8.77
CA GLU A 107 -22.14 4.26 8.88
C GLU A 107 -22.80 3.79 7.57
N LYS A 108 -23.45 4.69 6.85
CA LYS A 108 -24.04 4.39 5.55
C LYS A 108 -22.97 4.10 4.51
N SER A 109 -21.95 4.94 4.43
CA SER A 109 -20.81 4.74 3.52
C SER A 109 -20.08 3.43 3.80
N ASP A 110 -19.80 3.13 5.08
CA ASP A 110 -19.11 1.90 5.50
C ASP A 110 -19.95 0.64 5.12
N LYS A 111 -21.28 0.72 5.25
CA LYS A 111 -22.18 -0.37 4.83
C LYS A 111 -22.21 -0.55 3.32
N GLU A 112 -22.28 0.55 2.56
CA GLU A 112 -22.27 0.51 1.10
C GLU A 112 -20.94 -0.05 0.58
N GLU A 113 -19.81 0.34 1.18
CA GLU A 113 -18.49 -0.18 0.84
C GLU A 113 -18.39 -1.69 1.17
N ALA A 114 -18.87 -2.11 2.33
CA ALA A 114 -18.87 -3.52 2.71
C ALA A 114 -19.74 -4.38 1.77
N GLN A 115 -20.91 -3.86 1.36
CA GLN A 115 -21.78 -4.52 0.39
C GLN A 115 -21.12 -4.63 -0.98
N ALA A 116 -20.52 -3.55 -1.48
CA ALA A 116 -19.82 -3.54 -2.76
C ALA A 116 -18.63 -4.53 -2.76
N LYS A 117 -17.88 -4.60 -1.68
CA LYS A 117 -16.80 -5.59 -1.52
C LYS A 117 -17.31 -7.02 -1.55
N GLU A 118 -18.43 -7.31 -0.88
CA GLU A 118 -19.00 -8.65 -0.86
C GLU A 118 -19.60 -9.05 -2.22
N GLU A 119 -20.22 -8.12 -2.94
CA GLU A 119 -20.69 -8.35 -4.31
C GLU A 119 -19.51 -8.62 -5.26
N CYS A 120 -18.46 -7.83 -5.17
CA CYS A 120 -17.22 -8.04 -5.93
C CYS A 120 -16.58 -9.40 -5.62
N ARG A 121 -16.54 -9.79 -4.33
CA ARG A 121 -16.08 -11.12 -3.90
C ARG A 121 -16.88 -12.24 -4.55
N LYS A 122 -18.20 -12.16 -4.54
CA LYS A 122 -19.08 -13.16 -5.17
C LYS A 122 -18.87 -13.24 -6.67
N ALA A 123 -18.73 -12.09 -7.33
CA ALA A 123 -18.46 -12.02 -8.76
C ALA A 123 -17.11 -12.67 -9.12
N PHE A 124 -16.06 -12.42 -8.35
CA PHE A 124 -14.75 -13.06 -8.56
C PHE A 124 -14.80 -14.58 -8.35
N LEU A 125 -15.47 -15.05 -7.31
CA LEU A 125 -15.62 -16.49 -7.07
C LEU A 125 -16.39 -17.19 -8.18
N ALA A 126 -17.41 -16.54 -8.74
CA ALA A 126 -18.17 -17.08 -9.86
C ALA A 126 -17.40 -17.06 -11.19
N ALA A 127 -16.58 -16.02 -11.41
CA ALA A 127 -15.77 -15.87 -12.63
C ALA A 127 -14.54 -16.77 -12.66
N HIS A 128 -14.03 -17.19 -11.50
CA HIS A 128 -12.78 -17.95 -11.35
C HIS A 128 -12.96 -19.21 -10.49
N PRO A 129 -13.82 -20.17 -10.91
CA PRO A 129 -14.07 -21.40 -10.17
C PRO A 129 -12.84 -22.32 -10.08
N GLU A 130 -11.85 -22.10 -10.95
CA GLU A 130 -10.58 -22.83 -10.97
C GLU A 130 -9.62 -22.39 -9.84
N LEU A 131 -9.78 -21.18 -9.30
CA LEU A 131 -8.91 -20.66 -8.26
C LEU A 131 -9.41 -21.05 -6.86
N THR A 132 -8.48 -21.21 -5.93
CA THR A 132 -8.80 -21.57 -4.55
C THR A 132 -8.92 -20.33 -3.69
N PRO A 133 -10.09 -20.06 -3.08
CA PRO A 133 -10.28 -18.89 -2.24
C PRO A 133 -9.48 -18.96 -0.93
N VAL A 134 -9.20 -17.81 -0.36
CA VAL A 134 -8.65 -17.66 0.99
C VAL A 134 -9.71 -18.09 2.02
N ASP A 135 -9.27 -18.80 3.04
CA ASP A 135 -10.09 -19.14 4.21
C ASP A 135 -10.00 -17.96 5.21
N PRO A 136 -11.10 -17.27 5.53
CA PRO A 136 -11.06 -16.12 6.44
C PRO A 136 -10.59 -16.45 7.86
N GLU A 137 -10.69 -17.71 8.27
CA GLU A 137 -10.28 -18.18 9.60
C GLU A 137 -8.79 -18.58 9.64
N LYS A 138 -8.11 -18.61 8.49
CA LYS A 138 -6.71 -19.02 8.37
C LYS A 138 -5.87 -17.92 7.76
N TYR A 139 -4.66 -17.76 8.28
CA TYR A 139 -3.65 -16.85 7.70
C TYR A 139 -2.97 -17.50 6.50
N ASP A 140 -3.74 -17.84 5.45
CA ASP A 140 -3.25 -18.59 4.29
C ASP A 140 -3.20 -17.78 2.98
N SER A 141 -3.46 -16.46 3.04
CA SER A 141 -3.49 -15.56 1.88
C SER A 141 -2.24 -15.66 1.01
N LEU A 142 -1.05 -15.55 1.60
CA LEU A 142 0.23 -15.68 0.89
C LEU A 142 0.38 -17.03 0.19
N THR A 143 0.02 -18.11 0.87
CA THR A 143 0.13 -19.48 0.33
C THR A 143 -0.87 -19.71 -0.80
N LYS A 144 -2.10 -19.25 -0.63
CA LYS A 144 -3.15 -19.35 -1.65
C LYS A 144 -2.79 -18.51 -2.87
N GLY A 145 -2.38 -17.25 -2.65
CA GLY A 145 -1.93 -16.36 -3.72
C GLY A 145 -0.83 -16.97 -4.57
N GLY A 146 0.21 -17.52 -3.94
CA GLY A 146 1.29 -18.19 -4.66
C GLY A 146 0.87 -19.46 -5.42
N LYS A 147 -0.09 -20.22 -4.90
CA LYS A 147 -0.66 -21.40 -5.59
C LYS A 147 -1.53 -21.00 -6.77
N ASN A 148 -2.43 -20.06 -6.58
CA ASN A 148 -3.32 -19.57 -7.62
C ASN A 148 -2.53 -18.93 -8.76
N LEU A 149 -1.59 -18.04 -8.43
CA LEU A 149 -0.71 -17.40 -9.41
C LEU A 149 0.09 -18.42 -10.24
N ARG A 150 0.64 -19.47 -9.59
CA ARG A 150 1.35 -20.55 -10.31
C ARG A 150 0.43 -21.25 -11.30
N ARG A 151 -0.83 -21.47 -10.94
CA ARG A 151 -1.82 -22.08 -11.80
C ARG A 151 -2.11 -21.19 -13.01
N GLU A 152 -2.45 -19.93 -12.81
CA GLU A 152 -2.75 -18.99 -13.89
C GLU A 152 -1.56 -18.81 -14.85
N LEU A 153 -0.33 -18.71 -14.32
CA LEU A 153 0.86 -18.62 -15.16
C LEU A 153 1.10 -19.90 -15.99
N LYS A 154 0.83 -21.06 -15.42
CA LYS A 154 0.93 -22.32 -16.15
C LYS A 154 -0.13 -22.45 -17.24
N ASP A 155 -1.35 -21.99 -16.98
CA ASP A 155 -2.44 -22.04 -17.94
C ASP A 155 -2.24 -21.02 -19.07
N ALA A 156 -1.72 -19.82 -18.75
CA ALA A 156 -1.42 -18.78 -19.74
C ALA A 156 -0.17 -19.07 -20.58
N PHE A 157 0.85 -19.71 -19.99
CA PHE A 157 2.15 -19.98 -20.64
C PHE A 157 2.59 -21.43 -20.41
N PRO A 158 1.91 -22.39 -21.05
CA PRO A 158 2.11 -23.83 -20.79
C PRO A 158 3.53 -24.34 -21.08
N GLU A 159 4.22 -23.72 -22.05
CA GLU A 159 5.59 -24.07 -22.42
C GLU A 159 6.66 -23.51 -21.50
N THR A 160 6.31 -22.51 -20.66
CA THR A 160 7.26 -21.84 -19.78
C THR A 160 7.26 -22.43 -18.36
N LYS A 161 8.44 -22.76 -17.85
CA LYS A 161 8.59 -23.26 -16.49
C LYS A 161 8.81 -22.10 -15.51
N PHE A 162 7.79 -21.78 -14.73
CA PHE A 162 7.87 -20.78 -13.68
C PHE A 162 8.29 -21.37 -12.32
N SER A 163 9.17 -20.64 -11.61
CA SER A 163 9.46 -20.85 -10.20
C SER A 163 8.75 -19.77 -9.39
N VAL A 164 7.61 -20.09 -8.78
CA VAL A 164 6.85 -19.19 -7.92
C VAL A 164 7.12 -19.53 -6.46
N ARG A 165 7.68 -18.61 -5.69
CA ARG A 165 8.04 -18.81 -4.29
C ARG A 165 7.44 -17.73 -3.41
N SER A 166 6.73 -18.17 -2.37
CA SER A 166 6.18 -17.28 -1.33
C SER A 166 7.13 -17.21 -0.15
N ARG A 167 7.38 -16.01 0.36
CA ARG A 167 8.26 -15.75 1.52
C ARG A 167 7.58 -14.78 2.48
N SER A 168 7.72 -15.03 3.78
CA SER A 168 7.33 -14.11 4.84
C SER A 168 8.55 -13.68 5.64
N TYR A 169 8.62 -12.42 6.01
CA TYR A 169 9.73 -11.82 6.76
C TYR A 169 9.22 -10.66 7.64
N SER A 170 10.07 -10.13 8.52
CA SER A 170 9.67 -9.11 9.51
C SER A 170 9.04 -7.84 8.92
N GLY A 171 9.36 -7.47 7.68
CA GLY A 171 8.81 -6.26 7.02
C GLY A 171 7.61 -6.50 6.12
N GLY A 172 7.14 -7.76 5.98
CA GLY A 172 6.04 -8.13 5.10
C GLY A 172 6.17 -9.51 4.50
N ASP A 173 5.64 -9.68 3.31
CA ASP A 173 5.71 -10.92 2.54
C ASP A 173 5.91 -10.63 1.05
N SER A 174 6.36 -11.63 0.31
CA SER A 174 6.54 -11.54 -1.14
C SER A 174 6.18 -12.83 -1.85
N ILE A 175 5.81 -12.69 -3.12
CA ILE A 175 5.75 -13.76 -4.10
C ILE A 175 6.77 -13.46 -5.18
N ASP A 176 7.81 -14.29 -5.26
CA ASP A 176 8.88 -14.16 -6.25
C ASP A 176 8.61 -15.10 -7.43
N ILE A 177 8.54 -14.55 -8.63
CA ILE A 177 8.30 -15.26 -9.89
C ILE A 177 9.57 -15.23 -10.72
N ASN A 178 10.14 -16.40 -10.97
CA ASN A 178 11.36 -16.52 -11.78
C ASN A 178 11.11 -17.46 -12.93
N TRP A 179 11.60 -17.11 -14.12
CA TRP A 179 11.58 -17.96 -15.32
C TRP A 179 12.76 -17.62 -16.22
N THR A 180 13.01 -18.52 -17.16
CA THR A 180 14.04 -18.33 -18.17
C THR A 180 13.37 -18.30 -19.54
N ASP A 181 13.75 -17.33 -20.37
CA ASP A 181 13.18 -17.11 -21.70
C ASP A 181 11.66 -16.85 -21.67
N GLY A 182 10.86 -17.56 -22.45
CA GLY A 182 9.39 -17.52 -22.41
C GLY A 182 8.80 -16.13 -22.61
N PRO A 183 7.69 -15.81 -21.93
CA PRO A 183 6.97 -14.54 -22.09
C PRO A 183 7.75 -13.34 -21.55
N THR A 184 7.38 -12.15 -22.04
CA THR A 184 7.93 -10.90 -21.53
C THR A 184 7.51 -10.64 -20.06
N THR A 185 8.29 -9.82 -19.35
CA THR A 185 7.97 -9.42 -17.99
C THR A 185 6.60 -8.75 -17.92
N GLU A 186 6.29 -7.86 -18.88
CA GLU A 186 4.99 -7.19 -18.95
C GLU A 186 3.81 -8.17 -19.09
N ALA A 187 3.96 -9.22 -19.89
CA ALA A 187 2.92 -10.23 -20.05
C ALA A 187 2.67 -11.01 -18.76
N VAL A 188 3.72 -11.29 -17.99
CA VAL A 188 3.64 -11.95 -16.69
C VAL A 188 3.04 -10.99 -15.64
N GLU A 189 3.41 -9.72 -15.65
CA GLU A 189 2.91 -8.71 -14.73
C GLU A 189 1.42 -8.40 -14.91
N LYS A 190 0.89 -8.49 -16.12
CA LYS A 190 -0.57 -8.41 -16.37
C LYS A 190 -1.36 -9.46 -15.60
N ILE A 191 -0.77 -10.63 -15.36
CA ILE A 191 -1.40 -11.71 -14.57
C ILE A 191 -1.09 -11.53 -13.08
N SER A 192 0.17 -11.27 -12.76
CA SER A 192 0.65 -11.29 -11.37
C SER A 192 0.31 -10.03 -10.58
N GLY A 193 0.14 -8.88 -11.24
CA GLY A 193 -0.08 -7.60 -10.57
C GLY A 193 -1.33 -7.56 -9.66
N LYS A 194 -2.39 -8.31 -10.02
CA LYS A 194 -3.61 -8.41 -9.21
C LYS A 194 -3.42 -9.12 -7.86
N TYR A 195 -2.32 -9.87 -7.70
CA TYR A 195 -1.94 -10.53 -6.44
C TYR A 195 -1.15 -9.62 -5.50
N GLN A 196 -0.78 -8.43 -5.91
CA GLN A 196 -0.09 -7.46 -5.08
C GLN A 196 -1.09 -6.60 -4.31
N GLN A 197 -0.90 -6.49 -2.99
CA GLN A 197 -1.82 -5.80 -2.09
C GLN A 197 -1.76 -4.27 -2.19
N GLY A 198 -0.68 -3.72 -2.72
CA GLY A 198 -0.48 -2.28 -2.83
C GLY A 198 0.88 -1.92 -3.42
N SER A 199 1.30 -0.68 -3.24
CA SER A 199 2.59 -0.17 -3.72
C SER A 199 3.32 0.64 -2.65
N PHE A 200 4.64 0.66 -2.74
CA PHE A 200 5.45 1.50 -1.85
C PHE A 200 5.55 2.92 -2.41
N ASN A 201 5.07 3.90 -1.64
CA ASN A 201 5.23 5.32 -1.95
C ASN A 201 6.55 5.81 -1.38
N GLY A 202 7.57 5.91 -2.23
CA GLY A 202 8.91 6.32 -1.82
C GLY A 202 9.04 7.81 -1.45
N MET A 203 8.04 8.66 -1.73
CA MET A 203 8.06 10.07 -1.32
C MET A 203 7.60 10.24 0.14
N GLU A 204 6.69 9.40 0.59
CA GLU A 204 6.13 9.46 1.95
C GLU A 204 6.67 8.35 2.86
N ASP A 205 7.51 7.47 2.33
CA ASP A 205 8.09 6.29 3.01
C ASP A 205 7.02 5.39 3.64
N ILE A 206 5.87 5.26 2.95
CA ILE A 206 4.74 4.45 3.39
C ILE A 206 4.34 3.43 2.32
N TYR A 207 3.75 2.33 2.75
CA TYR A 207 3.12 1.37 1.86
C TYR A 207 1.62 1.66 1.75
N GLU A 208 1.17 1.95 0.53
CA GLU A 208 -0.23 2.23 0.20
C GLU A 208 -0.92 0.96 -0.28
N TYR A 209 -1.96 0.53 0.43
CA TYR A 209 -2.77 -0.61 0.00
C TYR A 209 -3.69 -0.20 -1.15
N SER A 210 -3.77 -1.02 -2.19
CA SER A 210 -4.54 -0.73 -3.40
C SER A 210 -6.06 -0.74 -3.21
N GLY A 211 -6.55 -1.29 -2.10
CA GLY A 211 -7.97 -1.55 -1.89
C GLY A 211 -8.56 -2.62 -2.82
N SER A 212 -7.73 -3.30 -3.60
CA SER A 212 -8.15 -4.39 -4.47
C SER A 212 -8.74 -5.55 -3.66
N VAL A 213 -9.91 -6.02 -4.06
CA VAL A 213 -10.59 -7.16 -3.43
C VAL A 213 -9.95 -8.49 -3.83
N TRP A 214 -9.15 -8.53 -4.92
CA TRP A 214 -8.55 -9.76 -5.42
C TRP A 214 -7.67 -10.49 -4.39
N PRO A 215 -6.70 -9.83 -3.71
CA PRO A 215 -5.89 -10.49 -2.69
C PRO A 215 -6.70 -11.00 -1.48
N ASP A 216 -7.81 -10.36 -1.16
CA ASP A 216 -8.70 -10.79 -0.09
C ASP A 216 -9.46 -12.07 -0.45
N VAL A 217 -9.73 -12.29 -1.76
CA VAL A 217 -10.48 -13.45 -2.25
C VAL A 217 -9.57 -14.63 -2.56
N PHE A 218 -8.51 -14.41 -3.34
CA PHE A 218 -7.67 -15.47 -3.88
C PHE A 218 -6.25 -15.50 -3.30
N GLY A 219 -5.99 -14.61 -2.35
CA GLY A 219 -4.68 -14.47 -1.73
C GLY A 219 -3.73 -13.58 -2.54
N GLY A 220 -2.67 -13.17 -1.87
CA GLY A 220 -1.66 -12.28 -2.45
C GLY A 220 -0.54 -12.01 -1.47
N ALA A 221 0.30 -11.06 -1.81
CA ALA A 221 1.42 -10.61 -1.00
C ALA A 221 1.58 -9.09 -1.07
N LYS A 222 2.28 -8.55 -0.09
CA LYS A 222 2.68 -7.14 -0.07
C LYS A 222 3.49 -6.79 -1.31
N TYR A 223 4.39 -7.69 -1.71
CA TYR A 223 5.22 -7.52 -2.90
C TYR A 223 5.10 -8.72 -3.83
N VAL A 224 4.94 -8.46 -5.13
CA VAL A 224 5.01 -9.47 -6.19
C VAL A 224 6.15 -9.07 -7.11
N MET A 225 7.18 -9.92 -7.17
CA MET A 225 8.41 -9.64 -7.90
C MET A 225 8.56 -10.59 -9.07
N THR A 226 8.84 -10.03 -10.24
CA THR A 226 9.10 -10.75 -11.48
C THR A 226 10.57 -10.67 -11.82
N ASN A 227 11.16 -11.81 -12.20
CA ASN A 227 12.55 -11.89 -12.60
C ASN A 227 12.71 -12.86 -13.77
N ARG A 228 12.90 -12.31 -14.96
CA ARG A 228 13.15 -13.04 -16.20
C ARG A 228 14.66 -13.16 -16.42
N SER A 229 15.13 -14.35 -16.64
CA SER A 229 16.49 -14.64 -17.09
C SER A 229 16.48 -15.10 -18.55
N TYR A 230 17.63 -15.05 -19.20
CA TYR A 230 17.77 -15.42 -20.59
C TYR A 230 18.80 -16.54 -20.75
N SER A 231 18.49 -17.53 -21.59
CA SER A 231 19.46 -18.53 -21.99
C SER A 231 20.51 -17.94 -22.93
N ASN A 232 21.61 -18.64 -23.11
CA ASN A 232 22.61 -18.25 -24.10
C ASN A 232 22.02 -18.28 -25.53
N GLU A 233 21.14 -19.21 -25.79
CA GLU A 233 20.45 -19.35 -27.07
C GLU A 233 19.59 -18.13 -27.38
N ALA A 234 18.77 -17.67 -26.42
CA ALA A 234 17.96 -16.47 -26.57
C ALA A 234 18.84 -15.22 -26.75
N TYR A 235 19.93 -15.14 -25.99
CA TYR A 235 20.86 -14.01 -26.11
C TYR A 235 21.54 -13.96 -27.50
N LEU A 236 22.03 -15.09 -28.01
CA LEU A 236 22.68 -15.16 -29.30
C LEU A 236 21.71 -14.90 -30.45
N GLN A 237 20.47 -15.34 -30.31
CA GLN A 237 19.43 -15.06 -31.29
C GLN A 237 19.11 -13.54 -31.33
N ALA A 238 18.97 -12.89 -30.17
CA ALA A 238 18.78 -11.45 -30.09
C ALA A 238 19.98 -10.67 -30.69
N VAL A 239 21.22 -11.15 -30.47
CA VAL A 239 22.41 -10.60 -31.13
C VAL A 239 22.28 -10.67 -32.63
N ALA A 240 21.97 -11.84 -33.20
CA ALA A 240 21.84 -12.05 -34.64
C ALA A 240 20.74 -11.17 -35.26
N GLU A 241 19.61 -10.99 -34.55
CA GLU A 241 18.55 -10.10 -35.01
C GLU A 241 18.99 -8.62 -35.01
N ILE A 242 19.68 -8.16 -33.97
CA ILE A 242 20.22 -6.81 -33.91
C ILE A 242 21.30 -6.57 -34.97
N GLU A 243 22.21 -7.51 -35.18
CA GLU A 243 23.21 -7.45 -36.27
C GLU A 243 22.56 -7.24 -37.62
N LYS A 244 21.51 -8.02 -37.90
CA LYS A 244 20.74 -7.95 -39.16
C LYS A 244 19.96 -6.62 -39.26
N GLU A 245 19.29 -6.21 -38.20
CA GLU A 245 18.45 -5.00 -38.17
C GLU A 245 19.28 -3.71 -38.33
N TRP A 246 20.44 -3.65 -37.67
CA TRP A 246 21.28 -2.45 -37.60
C TRP A 246 22.49 -2.49 -38.55
N GLY A 247 22.74 -3.62 -39.25
CA GLY A 247 23.89 -3.77 -40.13
C GLY A 247 25.25 -3.68 -39.43
N ILE A 248 25.30 -4.12 -38.17
CA ILE A 248 26.50 -4.09 -37.31
C ILE A 248 26.97 -5.50 -37.01
N THR A 249 28.20 -5.64 -36.47
CA THR A 249 28.73 -6.90 -35.96
C THR A 249 29.05 -6.77 -34.53
N LEU A 250 28.50 -7.65 -33.68
CA LEU A 250 28.66 -7.66 -32.23
C LEU A 250 29.52 -8.87 -31.81
N LYS A 251 30.55 -8.63 -31.03
CA LYS A 251 31.44 -9.67 -30.55
C LYS A 251 30.97 -10.20 -29.21
N VAL A 252 30.48 -11.43 -29.21
CA VAL A 252 29.98 -12.14 -28.03
C VAL A 252 31.15 -12.80 -27.30
N SER A 253 31.18 -12.57 -26.00
CA SER A 253 32.12 -13.21 -25.06
C SER A 253 31.34 -14.01 -24.00
N TYR A 254 32.01 -14.83 -23.21
CA TYR A 254 31.37 -15.65 -22.18
C TYR A 254 32.03 -15.44 -20.82
N THR A 255 31.22 -15.39 -19.77
CA THR A 255 31.72 -15.37 -18.38
C THR A 255 32.19 -16.76 -17.94
N SER A 256 32.79 -16.84 -16.76
CA SER A 256 33.14 -18.12 -16.09
C SER A 256 31.93 -19.04 -15.85
N PHE A 257 30.72 -18.50 -15.89
CA PHE A 257 29.44 -19.24 -15.78
C PHE A 257 28.82 -19.57 -17.15
N ASN A 258 29.58 -19.44 -18.22
CA ASN A 258 29.10 -19.62 -19.61
C ASN A 258 27.92 -18.73 -20.02
N SER A 259 27.76 -17.58 -19.38
CA SER A 259 26.76 -16.59 -19.77
C SER A 259 27.30 -15.68 -20.88
N ALA A 260 26.57 -15.65 -22.00
CA ALA A 260 26.91 -14.81 -23.15
C ALA A 260 26.71 -13.32 -22.83
N TYR A 261 27.63 -12.49 -23.30
CA TYR A 261 27.54 -11.03 -23.16
C TYR A 261 28.39 -10.35 -24.26
N ILE A 262 28.11 -9.07 -24.54
CA ILE A 262 28.95 -8.25 -25.40
C ILE A 262 30.03 -7.62 -24.54
N SER A 263 31.30 -7.80 -24.92
CA SER A 263 32.42 -7.25 -24.12
C SER A 263 32.45 -5.72 -24.21
N ASN A 264 32.87 -5.07 -23.12
CA ASN A 264 32.96 -3.59 -23.06
C ASN A 264 33.89 -2.99 -24.16
N GLU A 265 34.87 -3.75 -24.64
CA GLU A 265 35.76 -3.31 -25.72
C GLU A 265 35.07 -3.30 -27.08
N ASP A 266 34.06 -4.17 -27.26
CA ASP A 266 33.29 -4.33 -28.49
C ASP A 266 31.91 -3.68 -28.39
N ASP A 267 31.51 -3.18 -27.22
CA ASP A 267 30.22 -2.54 -26.95
C ASP A 267 30.26 -1.06 -27.39
N LYS A 268 30.32 -0.86 -28.69
CA LYS A 268 30.33 0.48 -29.30
C LYS A 268 28.92 1.06 -29.41
N ASN A 269 28.82 2.37 -29.28
CA ASN A 269 27.59 3.09 -29.56
C ASN A 269 27.22 3.00 -31.02
N VAL A 270 25.97 2.67 -31.28
CA VAL A 270 25.35 2.68 -32.60
C VAL A 270 24.48 3.92 -32.70
N ASP A 271 24.64 4.66 -33.78
CA ASP A 271 23.88 5.89 -34.01
C ASP A 271 22.48 5.56 -34.54
N ASP A 272 21.45 5.92 -33.76
CA ASP A 272 20.06 5.88 -34.22
C ASP A 272 19.70 7.24 -34.83
N ALA A 273 19.92 7.35 -36.12
CA ALA A 273 19.64 8.57 -36.88
C ALA A 273 18.16 8.99 -36.82
N SER A 274 17.24 8.07 -36.52
CA SER A 274 15.78 8.35 -36.46
C SER A 274 15.36 8.99 -35.14
N ASN A 275 16.09 8.73 -34.04
CA ASN A 275 15.72 9.15 -32.68
C ASN A 275 16.78 10.01 -31.98
N ALA A 276 17.89 10.34 -32.64
CA ALA A 276 19.03 11.10 -32.08
C ALA A 276 19.54 10.48 -30.74
N ARG A 277 19.51 9.18 -30.61
CA ARG A 277 19.96 8.42 -29.46
C ARG A 277 21.14 7.54 -29.81
N TYR A 278 22.10 7.47 -28.91
CA TYR A 278 23.22 6.54 -29.01
C TYR A 278 22.92 5.33 -28.14
N TRP A 279 22.92 4.15 -28.75
CA TRP A 279 22.73 2.88 -28.07
C TRP A 279 24.00 2.06 -28.14
N SER A 280 24.42 1.46 -27.04
CA SER A 280 25.42 0.41 -27.08
C SER A 280 24.85 -0.90 -27.63
N GLY A 281 25.67 -1.77 -28.17
CA GLY A 281 25.23 -3.08 -28.64
C GLY A 281 24.54 -3.88 -27.53
N SER A 282 25.07 -3.84 -26.31
CA SER A 282 24.44 -4.46 -25.13
C SER A 282 23.06 -3.89 -24.82
N GLN A 283 22.87 -2.59 -24.96
CA GLN A 283 21.56 -1.98 -24.72
C GLN A 283 20.54 -2.41 -25.76
N LEU A 284 20.92 -2.47 -27.03
CA LEU A 284 20.04 -2.95 -28.11
C LEU A 284 19.63 -4.41 -27.91
N VAL A 285 20.58 -5.30 -27.59
CA VAL A 285 20.30 -6.72 -27.31
C VAL A 285 19.40 -6.87 -26.08
N ASN A 286 19.70 -6.19 -24.98
CA ASN A 286 18.89 -6.24 -23.77
C ASN A 286 17.47 -5.71 -23.99
N ARG A 287 17.33 -4.64 -24.77
CA ARG A 287 16.03 -4.11 -25.16
C ARG A 287 15.24 -5.13 -25.99
N LYS A 288 15.85 -5.71 -26.99
CA LYS A 288 15.23 -6.76 -27.81
C LYS A 288 14.73 -7.93 -26.96
N LEU A 289 15.58 -8.42 -26.05
CA LEU A 289 15.23 -9.50 -25.12
C LEU A 289 14.06 -9.12 -24.20
N SER A 290 14.01 -7.88 -23.73
CA SER A 290 12.95 -7.43 -22.82
C SER A 290 11.59 -7.27 -23.52
N GLU A 291 11.59 -6.78 -24.75
CA GLU A 291 10.41 -6.44 -25.54
C GLU A 291 9.81 -7.65 -26.30
N THR A 292 10.59 -8.71 -26.52
CA THR A 292 10.18 -9.85 -27.35
C THR A 292 10.08 -11.14 -26.52
N SER A 293 9.04 -11.95 -26.75
CA SER A 293 8.99 -13.29 -26.17
C SER A 293 9.93 -14.22 -26.94
N TYR A 294 10.47 -15.25 -26.25
CA TYR A 294 11.36 -16.20 -26.89
C TYR A 294 10.66 -17.03 -28.01
N GLU A 295 9.38 -17.25 -27.84
CA GLU A 295 8.55 -17.94 -28.83
C GLU A 295 8.40 -17.14 -30.14
N GLU A 296 8.20 -15.81 -30.01
CA GLU A 296 8.16 -14.89 -31.15
C GLU A 296 9.50 -14.86 -31.88
N MET A 297 10.62 -14.86 -31.15
CA MET A 297 11.95 -14.90 -31.74
C MET A 297 12.18 -16.23 -32.52
N ARG A 298 11.72 -17.39 -32.01
CA ARG A 298 11.86 -18.68 -32.68
C ARG A 298 11.03 -18.83 -33.96
N THR A 299 9.89 -18.15 -34.04
CA THR A 299 8.99 -18.27 -35.22
C THR A 299 9.42 -17.41 -36.39
N GLN A 300 10.42 -16.55 -36.26
CA GLN A 300 10.94 -15.69 -37.33
C GLN A 300 12.06 -16.39 -38.17
N TYR A 301 12.41 -17.62 -37.84
CA TYR A 301 13.38 -18.49 -38.56
C TYR A 301 12.75 -19.83 -38.89
#